data_938d3b3af25efa7e8ce7d2ae0f863b32
#
_entry.id   938d3b3af25efa7e8ce7d2ae0f863b32
#
_cell.length_a   1.000
_cell.length_b   1.000
_cell.length_c   1.000
_cell.angle_alpha   90.00
_cell.angle_beta   90.00
_cell.angle_gamma   90.00
#
_symmetry.space_group_name_H-M   'P 1'
#
loop_
_entity.id
_entity.type
_entity.pdbx_description
1 polymer ?
#
loop_
_entity_poly.entity_id
_entity_poly.type
_entity_poly.pdbx_seq_one_letter_code
_entity_poly.pdbx_strand_id
1 'polypeptide(L)'
;MKRCSGWLLLVVVLLSFAVSIPRVSAQVDRIVIAAGTDEDHALQAITNEQDPQKRLVMYQEFVQKFAANPAAVAYGNWQISQTYQATGDLQKALDYGDKALAGSPHNLDILVSQANLALQAKNDAKLMDYAAKGGEVCLSIAKQAKPEGMSDQDFAQKMNEEKSDAQNNCDFFETSGLNAISAENDPNTRMADIDRFNAAFPASKFQETVMNLALDALSQLRDNARMVAYGEKILAVNPNSLPALLLLANSYSEDTKPGSAAKAIVYCQKVIEVAKADAPDADKTRKLSAGAAHSTIGWTYLKQDKTTAAISELRTASVLLKGQDDQQYARALYGLGFAYGKLNKLTEAREVLTEAVKIPGKC
;
A
#
# COMPACT_ATOMS: atom_id res chain seq x y z
N MET A 1 20.74 -67.24 -39.30
CA MET A 1 21.36 -65.92 -39.36
C MET A 1 20.30 -64.89 -38.98
N LYS A 2 20.22 -64.42 -37.71
CA LYS A 2 19.41 -63.30 -37.25
C LYS A 2 20.21 -62.48 -36.26
N ARG A 3 20.59 -61.27 -36.66
CA ARG A 3 21.31 -60.29 -35.80
C ARG A 3 20.29 -59.61 -34.91
N CYS A 4 20.43 -59.73 -33.57
CA CYS A 4 19.76 -58.90 -32.60
C CYS A 4 20.61 -57.64 -32.34
N SER A 5 20.04 -56.49 -32.65
CA SER A 5 20.59 -55.18 -32.35
C SER A 5 20.10 -54.77 -30.99
N GLY A 6 20.99 -54.72 -29.99
CA GLY A 6 20.65 -54.22 -28.64
C GLY A 6 20.72 -52.68 -28.60
N TRP A 7 19.64 -52.07 -28.24
CA TRP A 7 19.57 -50.63 -27.90
C TRP A 7 19.91 -50.45 -26.44
N LEU A 8 21.05 -49.81 -26.19
CA LEU A 8 21.42 -49.31 -24.85
C LEU A 8 20.65 -48.00 -24.61
N LEU A 9 19.71 -48.03 -23.71
CA LEU A 9 19.06 -46.83 -23.16
C LEU A 9 19.97 -46.20 -22.08
N LEU A 10 20.62 -45.10 -22.45
CA LEU A 10 21.40 -44.28 -21.53
C LEU A 10 20.43 -43.39 -20.72
N VAL A 11 20.15 -43.79 -19.49
CA VAL A 11 19.37 -42.96 -18.54
C VAL A 11 20.31 -41.90 -17.94
N VAL A 12 20.22 -40.68 -18.45
CA VAL A 12 20.90 -39.53 -17.85
C VAL A 12 20.06 -39.06 -16.65
N VAL A 13 20.49 -39.40 -15.44
CA VAL A 13 19.93 -38.85 -14.18
C VAL A 13 20.50 -37.46 -14.01
N LEU A 14 19.69 -36.43 -14.35
CA LEU A 14 19.95 -35.04 -13.99
C LEU A 14 19.72 -34.88 -12.50
N LEU A 15 20.77 -34.95 -11.70
CA LEU A 15 20.79 -34.49 -10.32
C LEU A 15 20.70 -32.94 -10.30
N SER A 16 19.51 -32.40 -10.18
CA SER A 16 19.29 -31.00 -9.86
C SER A 16 19.76 -30.75 -8.43
N PHE A 17 20.98 -30.26 -8.27
CA PHE A 17 21.42 -29.61 -7.05
C PHE A 17 20.59 -28.35 -6.86
N ALA A 18 19.55 -28.44 -6.03
CA ALA A 18 18.91 -27.25 -5.47
C ALA A 18 19.94 -26.58 -4.56
N VAL A 19 20.66 -25.59 -5.10
CA VAL A 19 21.46 -24.67 -4.29
C VAL A 19 20.45 -23.89 -3.45
N SER A 20 20.24 -24.31 -2.20
CA SER A 20 19.55 -23.54 -1.19
C SER A 20 20.41 -22.31 -0.94
N ILE A 21 20.16 -21.20 -1.61
CA ILE A 21 20.72 -19.90 -1.26
C ILE A 21 20.19 -19.64 0.16
N PRO A 22 21.04 -19.58 1.18
CA PRO A 22 20.59 -19.19 2.51
C PRO A 22 19.97 -17.80 2.33
N ARG A 23 18.68 -17.64 2.61
CA ARG A 23 18.06 -16.32 2.79
C ARG A 23 18.77 -15.72 3.99
N VAL A 24 19.76 -14.87 3.75
CA VAL A 24 20.35 -14.03 4.77
C VAL A 24 19.18 -13.18 5.29
N SER A 25 18.73 -13.50 6.49
CA SER A 25 17.80 -12.66 7.23
C SER A 25 18.48 -11.30 7.36
N ALA A 26 17.88 -10.26 6.82
CA ALA A 26 18.43 -8.92 6.92
C ALA A 26 18.53 -8.56 8.40
N GLN A 27 19.74 -8.57 8.91
CA GLN A 27 20.04 -8.14 10.27
C GLN A 27 20.22 -6.63 10.23
N VAL A 28 19.80 -5.92 11.29
CA VAL A 28 20.03 -4.47 11.37
C VAL A 28 21.53 -4.20 11.32
N ASP A 29 21.98 -3.46 10.34
CA ASP A 29 23.38 -3.11 10.20
C ASP A 29 23.76 -2.04 11.24
N ARG A 30 24.85 -2.28 11.93
CA ARG A 30 25.48 -1.29 12.81
C ARG A 30 26.86 -0.92 12.25
N ILE A 31 27.11 0.37 12.07
CA ILE A 31 28.45 0.83 11.72
C ILE A 31 29.30 0.83 12.97
N VAL A 32 30.28 -0.09 13.01
CA VAL A 32 31.21 -0.20 14.12
C VAL A 32 32.62 0.04 13.59
N ILE A 33 33.28 1.09 14.07
CA ILE A 33 34.70 1.35 13.86
C ILE A 33 35.42 0.96 15.14
N ALA A 34 36.31 -0.01 15.06
CA ALA A 34 37.01 -0.52 16.24
C ALA A 34 37.99 0.54 16.79
N ALA A 35 37.96 0.75 18.09
CA ALA A 35 38.83 1.69 18.77
C ALA A 35 40.32 1.31 18.59
N GLY A 36 41.17 2.31 18.38
CA GLY A 36 42.62 2.15 18.22
C GLY A 36 43.06 1.67 16.83
N THR A 37 42.13 1.55 15.87
CA THR A 37 42.48 1.29 14.45
C THR A 37 42.90 2.55 13.73
N ASP A 38 43.50 2.41 12.56
CA ASP A 38 43.88 3.54 11.71
C ASP A 38 42.65 4.37 11.29
N GLU A 39 41.51 3.73 11.09
CA GLU A 39 40.20 4.36 10.84
C GLU A 39 39.77 5.23 12.03
N ASP A 40 39.84 4.69 13.25
CA ASP A 40 39.50 5.43 14.47
C ASP A 40 40.39 6.65 14.68
N HIS A 41 41.70 6.50 14.53
CA HIS A 41 42.65 7.64 14.61
C HIS A 41 42.35 8.71 13.55
N ALA A 42 42.04 8.31 12.32
CA ALA A 42 41.68 9.24 11.26
C ALA A 42 40.36 9.98 11.59
N LEU A 43 39.34 9.28 12.11
CA LEU A 43 38.06 9.90 12.53
C LEU A 43 38.26 10.89 13.68
N GLN A 44 39.13 10.57 14.65
CA GLN A 44 39.48 11.50 15.73
C GLN A 44 40.12 12.79 15.18
N ALA A 45 41.03 12.68 14.19
CA ALA A 45 41.62 13.85 13.53
C ALA A 45 40.57 14.69 12.80
N ILE A 46 39.62 14.04 12.08
CA ILE A 46 38.52 14.72 11.38
C ILE A 46 37.58 15.42 12.37
N THR A 47 37.26 14.77 13.48
CA THR A 47 36.36 15.32 14.52
C THR A 47 36.96 16.59 15.17
N ASN A 48 38.27 16.65 15.28
CA ASN A 48 39.00 17.81 15.83
C ASN A 48 39.11 18.99 14.87
N GLU A 49 38.90 18.80 13.55
CA GLU A 49 38.92 19.87 12.56
C GLU A 49 37.70 20.77 12.71
N GLN A 50 37.91 22.08 12.84
CA GLN A 50 36.85 23.06 13.06
C GLN A 50 36.31 23.64 11.74
N ASP A 51 37.11 23.65 10.68
CA ASP A 51 36.69 24.14 9.37
C ASP A 51 35.81 23.11 8.64
N PRO A 52 34.53 23.40 8.37
CA PRO A 52 33.63 22.46 7.72
C PRO A 52 34.09 22.03 6.32
N GLN A 53 34.74 22.90 5.57
CA GLN A 53 35.23 22.60 4.22
C GLN A 53 36.42 21.64 4.27
N LYS A 54 37.34 21.87 5.18
CA LYS A 54 38.49 20.97 5.41
C LYS A 54 37.99 19.62 5.92
N ARG A 55 37.04 19.63 6.85
CA ARG A 55 36.43 18.39 7.37
C ARG A 55 35.76 17.57 6.26
N LEU A 56 35.08 18.23 5.33
CA LEU A 56 34.50 17.56 4.15
C LEU A 56 35.57 16.87 3.30
N VAL A 57 36.69 17.58 3.01
CA VAL A 57 37.81 17.00 2.25
C VAL A 57 38.42 15.82 3.00
N MET A 58 38.63 15.95 4.32
CA MET A 58 39.14 14.84 5.14
C MET A 58 38.25 13.62 5.14
N TYR A 59 36.91 13.77 5.15
CA TYR A 59 35.99 12.64 4.99
C TYR A 59 36.09 12.01 3.58
N GLN A 60 36.26 12.79 2.53
CA GLN A 60 36.48 12.27 1.17
C GLN A 60 37.77 11.45 1.08
N GLU A 61 38.88 11.95 1.65
CA GLU A 61 40.14 11.22 1.74
C GLU A 61 40.02 9.95 2.62
N PHE A 62 39.27 10.04 3.72
CA PHE A 62 38.99 8.90 4.59
C PHE A 62 38.29 7.75 3.84
N VAL A 63 37.25 8.06 3.08
CA VAL A 63 36.53 7.05 2.27
C VAL A 63 37.43 6.41 1.22
N GLN A 64 38.34 7.18 0.61
CA GLN A 64 39.29 6.65 -0.37
C GLN A 64 40.36 5.79 0.30
N LYS A 65 40.92 6.25 1.41
CA LYS A 65 41.97 5.54 2.14
C LYS A 65 41.50 4.19 2.68
N PHE A 66 40.26 4.16 3.19
CA PHE A 66 39.70 2.96 3.83
C PHE A 66 38.64 2.27 2.94
N ALA A 67 38.78 2.34 1.63
CA ALA A 67 37.83 1.79 0.67
C ALA A 67 37.59 0.27 0.81
N ALA A 68 38.55 -0.46 1.40
CA ALA A 68 38.39 -1.89 1.68
C ALA A 68 37.53 -2.21 2.91
N ASN A 69 37.22 -1.22 3.75
CA ASN A 69 36.40 -1.38 4.94
C ASN A 69 34.98 -0.82 4.71
N PRO A 70 33.95 -1.68 4.49
CA PRO A 70 32.59 -1.22 4.21
C PRO A 70 32.00 -0.32 5.30
N ALA A 71 32.30 -0.58 6.57
CA ALA A 71 31.84 0.24 7.69
C ALA A 71 32.43 1.65 7.65
N ALA A 72 33.72 1.76 7.36
CA ALA A 72 34.40 3.05 7.20
C ALA A 72 33.84 3.83 5.99
N VAL A 73 33.64 3.15 4.86
CA VAL A 73 33.04 3.75 3.66
C VAL A 73 31.63 4.23 3.93
N ALA A 74 30.79 3.42 4.58
CA ALA A 74 29.42 3.80 4.94
C ALA A 74 29.41 5.01 5.88
N TYR A 75 30.21 4.99 6.94
CA TYR A 75 30.31 6.11 7.90
C TYR A 75 30.77 7.40 7.23
N GLY A 76 31.87 7.34 6.47
CA GLY A 76 32.42 8.52 5.81
C GLY A 76 31.46 9.14 4.81
N ASN A 77 30.80 8.34 3.97
CA ASN A 77 29.78 8.83 3.04
C ASN A 77 28.57 9.42 3.77
N TRP A 78 28.13 8.83 4.88
CA TRP A 78 27.03 9.40 5.69
C TRP A 78 27.42 10.77 6.26
N GLN A 79 28.62 10.94 6.78
CA GLN A 79 29.10 12.24 7.29
C GLN A 79 29.20 13.29 6.17
N ILE A 80 29.64 12.90 4.97
CA ILE A 80 29.62 13.76 3.78
C ILE A 80 28.18 14.16 3.42
N SER A 81 27.24 13.22 3.44
CA SER A 81 25.82 13.48 3.21
C SER A 81 25.28 14.53 4.18
N GLN A 82 25.54 14.37 5.48
CA GLN A 82 25.14 15.33 6.52
C GLN A 82 25.75 16.72 6.30
N THR A 83 27.00 16.77 5.84
CA THR A 83 27.67 18.04 5.53
C THR A 83 27.00 18.77 4.37
N TYR A 84 26.64 18.05 3.29
CA TYR A 84 25.88 18.64 2.17
C TYR A 84 24.45 19.04 2.58
N GLN A 85 23.81 18.28 3.44
CA GLN A 85 22.53 18.68 4.02
C GLN A 85 22.61 20.01 4.76
N ALA A 86 23.62 20.16 5.62
CA ALA A 86 23.84 21.38 6.39
C ALA A 86 24.11 22.60 5.51
N THR A 87 24.69 22.42 4.30
CA THR A 87 24.94 23.48 3.31
C THR A 87 23.78 23.68 2.32
N GLY A 88 22.71 22.89 2.40
CA GLY A 88 21.53 23.00 1.56
C GLY A 88 21.64 22.30 0.19
N ASP A 89 22.75 21.62 -0.10
CA ASP A 89 22.90 20.83 -1.33
C ASP A 89 22.25 19.44 -1.16
N LEU A 90 20.91 19.44 -1.17
CA LEU A 90 20.12 18.24 -0.88
C LEU A 90 20.36 17.11 -1.89
N GLN A 91 20.67 17.46 -3.15
CA GLN A 91 20.96 16.43 -4.17
C GLN A 91 22.25 15.67 -3.85
N LYS A 92 23.34 16.38 -3.55
CA LYS A 92 24.58 15.72 -3.13
C LYS A 92 24.41 14.99 -1.80
N ALA A 93 23.63 15.53 -0.87
CA ALA A 93 23.31 14.86 0.37
C ALA A 93 22.66 13.49 0.11
N LEU A 94 21.65 13.42 -0.76
CA LEU A 94 21.01 12.16 -1.18
C LEU A 94 22.00 11.21 -1.86
N ASP A 95 22.82 11.71 -2.78
CA ASP A 95 23.78 10.88 -3.53
C ASP A 95 24.84 10.24 -2.61
N TYR A 96 25.34 10.99 -1.63
CA TYR A 96 26.31 10.45 -0.67
C TYR A 96 25.66 9.53 0.36
N GLY A 97 24.41 9.78 0.75
CA GLY A 97 23.67 8.87 1.59
C GLY A 97 23.37 7.54 0.89
N ASP A 98 23.06 7.54 -0.42
CA ASP A 98 22.93 6.31 -1.20
C ASP A 98 24.26 5.52 -1.25
N LYS A 99 25.42 6.21 -1.33
CA LYS A 99 26.73 5.54 -1.22
C LYS A 99 26.96 4.96 0.18
N ALA A 100 26.47 5.64 1.22
CA ALA A 100 26.52 5.10 2.58
C ALA A 100 25.67 3.84 2.72
N LEU A 101 24.45 3.84 2.17
CA LEU A 101 23.56 2.67 2.15
C LEU A 101 24.10 1.52 1.29
N ALA A 102 24.94 1.78 0.27
CA ALA A 102 25.60 0.72 -0.47
C ALA A 102 26.57 -0.10 0.40
N GLY A 103 27.18 0.52 1.42
CA GLY A 103 28.05 -0.14 2.39
C GLY A 103 27.34 -0.69 3.62
N SER A 104 26.11 -0.19 3.92
CA SER A 104 25.31 -0.59 5.10
C SER A 104 23.83 -0.48 4.77
N PRO A 105 23.28 -1.41 3.94
CA PRO A 105 21.95 -1.28 3.33
C PRO A 105 20.79 -1.40 4.32
N HIS A 106 21.02 -2.02 5.49
CA HIS A 106 20.02 -2.23 6.54
C HIS A 106 20.24 -1.32 7.76
N ASN A 107 21.01 -0.24 7.61
CA ASN A 107 21.23 0.72 8.69
C ASN A 107 20.04 1.67 8.81
N LEU A 108 19.27 1.53 9.90
CA LEU A 108 18.05 2.31 10.13
C LEU A 108 18.34 3.82 10.26
N ASP A 109 19.46 4.21 10.86
CA ASP A 109 19.79 5.63 11.08
C ASP A 109 20.09 6.34 9.74
N ILE A 110 20.83 5.67 8.85
CA ILE A 110 21.08 6.18 7.50
C ILE A 110 19.77 6.23 6.71
N LEU A 111 18.93 5.19 6.77
CA LEU A 111 17.63 5.15 6.08
C LEU A 111 16.72 6.28 6.55
N VAL A 112 16.63 6.54 7.87
CA VAL A 112 15.87 7.66 8.44
C VAL A 112 16.43 9.00 7.96
N SER A 113 17.76 9.16 7.97
CA SER A 113 18.42 10.37 7.48
C SER A 113 18.07 10.62 6.01
N GLN A 114 18.14 9.60 5.16
CA GLN A 114 17.83 9.70 3.73
C GLN A 114 16.33 9.95 3.47
N ALA A 115 15.44 9.34 4.21
CA ALA A 115 14.01 9.61 4.09
C ALA A 115 13.67 11.07 4.47
N ASN A 116 14.29 11.60 5.53
CA ASN A 116 14.16 13.01 5.89
C ASN A 116 14.72 13.96 4.81
N LEU A 117 15.84 13.60 4.20
CA LEU A 117 16.41 14.35 3.06
C LEU A 117 15.48 14.34 1.85
N ALA A 118 14.87 13.19 1.53
CA ALA A 118 13.91 13.04 0.45
C ALA A 118 12.67 13.91 0.70
N LEU A 119 12.15 13.95 1.94
CA LEU A 119 11.08 14.87 2.36
C LEU A 119 11.46 16.34 2.14
N GLN A 120 12.65 16.76 2.58
CA GLN A 120 13.13 18.14 2.39
C GLN A 120 13.29 18.49 0.91
N ALA A 121 13.77 17.54 0.11
CA ALA A 121 13.95 17.70 -1.34
C ALA A 121 12.64 17.56 -2.12
N LYS A 122 11.53 17.21 -1.49
CA LYS A 122 10.23 16.87 -2.12
C LYS A 122 10.39 15.80 -3.20
N ASN A 123 11.18 14.78 -2.90
CA ASN A 123 11.45 13.66 -3.79
C ASN A 123 10.68 12.42 -3.29
N ASP A 124 9.39 12.35 -3.66
CA ASP A 124 8.48 11.32 -3.17
C ASP A 124 8.90 9.91 -3.62
N ALA A 125 9.51 9.78 -4.81
CA ALA A 125 10.02 8.50 -5.29
C ALA A 125 11.14 7.95 -4.39
N LYS A 126 12.13 8.79 -4.02
CA LYS A 126 13.18 8.40 -3.07
C LYS A 126 12.64 8.19 -1.66
N LEU A 127 11.66 9.00 -1.25
CA LEU A 127 10.99 8.82 0.04
C LEU A 127 10.37 7.42 0.15
N MET A 128 9.64 7.00 -0.90
CA MET A 128 9.06 5.66 -0.96
C MET A 128 10.14 4.56 -0.97
N ASP A 129 11.25 4.77 -1.68
CA ASP A 129 12.37 3.82 -1.70
C ASP A 129 12.96 3.58 -0.30
N TYR A 130 13.24 4.66 0.44
CA TYR A 130 13.80 4.54 1.80
C TYR A 130 12.77 4.02 2.79
N ALA A 131 11.51 4.43 2.68
CA ALA A 131 10.43 3.93 3.52
C ALA A 131 10.23 2.42 3.35
N ALA A 132 10.20 1.93 2.11
CA ALA A 132 10.05 0.50 1.84
C ALA A 132 11.24 -0.31 2.38
N LYS A 133 12.49 0.14 2.13
CA LYS A 133 13.69 -0.51 2.68
C LYS A 133 13.69 -0.52 4.21
N GLY A 134 13.33 0.61 4.84
CA GLY A 134 13.20 0.69 6.30
C GLY A 134 12.16 -0.29 6.84
N GLY A 135 11.00 -0.38 6.19
CA GLY A 135 9.95 -1.35 6.54
C GLY A 135 10.42 -2.81 6.41
N GLU A 136 11.18 -3.14 5.35
CA GLU A 136 11.78 -4.47 5.19
C GLU A 136 12.75 -4.81 6.33
N VAL A 137 13.58 -3.85 6.76
CA VAL A 137 14.48 -4.01 7.93
C VAL A 137 13.65 -4.23 9.19
N CYS A 138 12.60 -3.44 9.42
CA CYS A 138 11.70 -3.60 10.56
C CYS A 138 11.03 -4.98 10.60
N LEU A 139 10.57 -5.48 9.45
CA LEU A 139 10.02 -6.84 9.34
C LEU A 139 11.07 -7.91 9.63
N SER A 140 12.33 -7.68 9.26
CA SER A 140 13.41 -8.64 9.47
C SER A 140 13.73 -8.81 10.95
N ILE A 141 13.64 -7.73 11.75
CA ILE A 141 13.81 -7.80 13.21
C ILE A 141 12.86 -8.83 13.82
N ALA A 142 11.58 -8.79 13.40
CA ALA A 142 10.57 -9.72 13.92
C ALA A 142 10.77 -11.20 13.49
N LYS A 143 11.58 -11.44 12.47
CA LYS A 143 11.79 -12.76 11.84
C LYS A 143 13.18 -13.36 12.12
N GLN A 144 13.97 -12.73 12.99
CA GLN A 144 15.30 -13.25 13.33
C GLN A 144 15.21 -14.65 13.91
N ALA A 145 16.12 -15.51 13.48
CA ALA A 145 16.26 -16.84 14.07
C ALA A 145 17.00 -16.77 15.42
N LYS A 146 16.58 -17.61 16.37
CA LYS A 146 17.29 -17.71 17.65
C LYS A 146 18.71 -18.26 17.41
N PRO A 147 19.75 -17.56 17.87
CA PRO A 147 21.13 -18.06 17.80
C PRO A 147 21.30 -19.39 18.54
N GLU A 148 22.19 -20.25 18.02
CA GLU A 148 22.53 -21.49 18.67
C GLU A 148 23.14 -21.23 20.06
N GLY A 149 22.69 -21.97 21.08
CA GLY A 149 23.16 -21.83 22.47
C GLY A 149 22.46 -20.72 23.26
N MET A 150 21.62 -19.89 22.69
CA MET A 150 20.84 -18.88 23.41
C MET A 150 19.58 -19.51 24.04
N SER A 151 19.26 -19.15 25.29
CA SER A 151 17.99 -19.59 25.89
C SER A 151 16.78 -18.93 25.23
N ASP A 152 15.58 -19.52 25.34
CA ASP A 152 14.35 -18.91 24.82
C ASP A 152 14.04 -17.60 25.53
N GLN A 153 14.33 -17.50 26.83
CA GLN A 153 14.10 -16.31 27.62
C GLN A 153 15.03 -15.16 27.20
N ASP A 154 16.33 -15.42 27.03
CA ASP A 154 17.28 -14.40 26.58
C ASP A 154 16.99 -13.94 25.18
N PHE A 155 16.60 -14.87 24.30
CA PHE A 155 16.19 -14.53 22.95
C PHE A 155 14.94 -13.65 22.92
N ALA A 156 13.92 -13.99 23.70
CA ALA A 156 12.69 -13.18 23.81
C ALA A 156 12.98 -11.78 24.35
N GLN A 157 13.85 -11.66 25.36
CA GLN A 157 14.28 -10.37 25.90
C GLN A 157 15.01 -9.55 24.84
N LYS A 158 16.01 -10.12 24.18
CA LYS A 158 16.76 -9.47 23.10
C LYS A 158 15.82 -8.98 21.99
N MET A 159 14.89 -9.82 21.55
CA MET A 159 13.93 -9.44 20.50
C MET A 159 12.99 -8.30 20.91
N ASN A 160 12.58 -8.25 22.18
CA ASN A 160 11.77 -7.16 22.70
C ASN A 160 12.56 -5.84 22.77
N GLU A 161 13.82 -5.90 23.19
CA GLU A 161 14.72 -4.74 23.20
C GLU A 161 14.94 -4.21 21.77
N GLU A 162 15.32 -5.07 20.81
CA GLU A 162 15.53 -4.66 19.42
C GLU A 162 14.27 -4.07 18.76
N LYS A 163 13.08 -4.64 19.03
CA LYS A 163 11.82 -4.09 18.56
C LYS A 163 11.53 -2.72 19.18
N SER A 164 11.74 -2.58 20.48
CA SER A 164 11.54 -1.32 21.19
C SER A 164 12.46 -0.22 20.66
N ASP A 165 13.73 -0.54 20.45
CA ASP A 165 14.73 0.41 19.93
C ASP A 165 14.41 0.87 18.49
N ALA A 166 13.89 -0.05 17.66
CA ALA A 166 13.55 0.24 16.28
C ALA A 166 12.16 0.87 16.10
N GLN A 167 11.28 0.84 17.11
CA GLN A 167 9.85 1.18 16.97
C GLN A 167 9.63 2.57 16.37
N ASN A 168 10.32 3.60 16.86
CA ASN A 168 10.17 4.96 16.36
C ASN A 168 10.58 5.09 14.88
N ASN A 169 11.65 4.40 14.50
CA ASN A 169 12.12 4.38 13.11
C ASN A 169 11.11 3.65 12.21
N CYS A 170 10.56 2.54 12.69
CA CYS A 170 9.55 1.76 11.94
C CYS A 170 8.26 2.56 11.74
N ASP A 171 7.77 3.25 12.76
CA ASP A 171 6.61 4.14 12.69
C ASP A 171 6.86 5.33 11.74
N PHE A 172 8.08 5.86 11.73
CA PHE A 172 8.49 6.91 10.82
C PHE A 172 8.47 6.44 9.36
N PHE A 173 9.02 5.25 9.05
CA PHE A 173 9.02 4.71 7.69
C PHE A 173 7.61 4.39 7.21
N GLU A 174 6.76 3.83 8.06
CA GLU A 174 5.36 3.55 7.73
C GLU A 174 4.61 4.85 7.37
N THR A 175 4.78 5.91 8.17
CA THR A 175 4.18 7.21 7.91
C THR A 175 4.76 7.86 6.65
N SER A 176 6.07 7.75 6.42
CA SER A 176 6.75 8.30 5.25
C SER A 176 6.30 7.62 3.95
N GLY A 177 6.11 6.30 3.97
CA GLY A 177 5.58 5.56 2.84
C GLY A 177 4.15 5.97 2.49
N LEU A 178 3.28 6.15 3.49
CA LEU A 178 1.93 6.67 3.28
C LEU A 178 1.95 8.09 2.67
N ASN A 179 2.84 8.96 3.15
CA ASN A 179 2.97 10.32 2.62
C ASN A 179 3.40 10.30 1.15
N ALA A 180 4.37 9.46 0.78
CA ALA A 180 4.82 9.30 -0.61
C ALA A 180 3.67 8.83 -1.52
N ILE A 181 2.92 7.79 -1.12
CA ILE A 181 1.75 7.30 -1.86
C ILE A 181 0.69 8.38 -2.02
N SER A 182 0.45 9.17 -0.98
CA SER A 182 -0.57 10.23 -0.98
C SER A 182 -0.18 11.39 -1.90
N ALA A 183 1.10 11.70 -2.03
CA ALA A 183 1.63 12.77 -2.87
C ALA A 183 1.73 12.36 -4.35
N GLU A 184 1.82 11.04 -4.65
CA GLU A 184 1.95 10.55 -6.03
C GLU A 184 0.65 10.79 -6.82
N ASN A 185 0.80 11.39 -8.02
CA ASN A 185 -0.34 11.74 -8.88
C ASN A 185 -0.55 10.77 -10.05
N ASP A 186 0.52 10.09 -10.51
CA ASP A 186 0.36 9.07 -11.54
C ASP A 186 -0.25 7.79 -10.95
N PRO A 187 -1.44 7.35 -11.40
CA PRO A 187 -2.13 6.24 -10.79
C PRO A 187 -1.40 4.88 -10.97
N ASN A 188 -0.57 4.71 -11.99
CA ASN A 188 0.23 3.49 -12.15
C ASN A 188 1.38 3.46 -11.14
N THR A 189 2.10 4.56 -10.99
CA THR A 189 3.16 4.72 -9.99
C THR A 189 2.59 4.57 -8.58
N ARG A 190 1.46 5.22 -8.30
CA ARG A 190 0.76 5.08 -7.00
C ARG A 190 0.42 3.63 -6.68
N MET A 191 -0.09 2.86 -7.65
CA MET A 191 -0.37 1.43 -7.43
C MET A 191 0.90 0.61 -7.18
N ALA A 192 2.00 0.90 -7.88
CA ALA A 192 3.28 0.25 -7.64
C ALA A 192 3.81 0.56 -6.23
N ASP A 193 3.70 1.80 -5.78
CA ASP A 193 4.10 2.22 -4.44
C ASP A 193 3.21 1.61 -3.34
N ILE A 194 1.91 1.47 -3.59
CA ILE A 194 0.99 0.75 -2.69
C ILE A 194 1.39 -0.72 -2.56
N ASP A 195 1.75 -1.40 -3.64
CA ASP A 195 2.20 -2.79 -3.59
C ASP A 195 3.51 -2.92 -2.78
N ARG A 196 4.45 -1.99 -2.95
CA ARG A 196 5.70 -1.91 -2.16
C ARG A 196 5.41 -1.65 -0.68
N PHE A 197 4.52 -0.70 -0.38
CA PHE A 197 4.10 -0.39 0.98
C PHE A 197 3.48 -1.61 1.67
N ASN A 198 2.55 -2.30 1.02
CA ASN A 198 1.91 -3.48 1.57
C ASN A 198 2.89 -4.64 1.81
N ALA A 199 3.93 -4.76 0.98
CA ALA A 199 5.00 -5.74 1.19
C ALA A 199 5.87 -5.39 2.40
N ALA A 200 6.21 -4.11 2.58
CA ALA A 200 7.03 -3.60 3.68
C ALA A 200 6.28 -3.49 5.01
N PHE A 201 4.96 -3.21 4.97
CA PHE A 201 4.11 -3.00 6.15
C PHE A 201 2.82 -3.84 6.09
N PRO A 202 2.90 -5.19 6.14
CA PRO A 202 1.73 -6.06 5.97
C PRO A 202 0.69 -5.94 7.08
N ALA A 203 1.07 -5.40 8.24
CA ALA A 203 0.19 -5.15 9.39
C ALA A 203 0.03 -3.64 9.67
N SER A 204 0.07 -2.81 8.62
CA SER A 204 -0.01 -1.37 8.73
C SER A 204 -1.27 -0.89 9.44
N LYS A 205 -1.11 0.08 10.34
CA LYS A 205 -2.23 0.83 10.92
C LYS A 205 -2.97 1.70 9.90
N PHE A 206 -2.35 1.98 8.74
CA PHE A 206 -2.90 2.78 7.65
C PHE A 206 -3.55 1.95 6.54
N GLN A 207 -3.77 0.65 6.75
CA GLN A 207 -4.30 -0.24 5.72
C GLN A 207 -5.57 0.28 5.04
N GLU A 208 -6.52 0.82 5.82
CA GLU A 208 -7.76 1.39 5.27
C GLU A 208 -7.50 2.60 4.36
N THR A 209 -6.60 3.50 4.79
CA THR A 209 -6.23 4.67 3.99
C THR A 209 -5.54 4.27 2.68
N VAL A 210 -4.59 3.34 2.76
CA VAL A 210 -3.88 2.80 1.58
C VAL A 210 -4.83 2.10 0.61
N MET A 211 -5.81 1.37 1.14
CA MET A 211 -6.85 0.75 0.32
C MET A 211 -7.71 1.77 -0.44
N ASN A 212 -8.10 2.87 0.21
CA ASN A 212 -8.86 3.93 -0.44
C ASN A 212 -8.04 4.62 -1.54
N LEU A 213 -6.74 4.85 -1.32
CA LEU A 213 -5.84 5.37 -2.33
C LEU A 213 -5.68 4.42 -3.53
N ALA A 214 -5.64 3.11 -3.28
CA ALA A 214 -5.61 2.10 -4.33
C ALA A 214 -6.90 2.10 -5.17
N LEU A 215 -8.06 2.20 -4.52
CA LEU A 215 -9.34 2.26 -5.22
C LEU A 215 -9.45 3.52 -6.09
N ASP A 216 -8.98 4.67 -5.60
CA ASP A 216 -8.92 5.90 -6.37
C ASP A 216 -8.03 5.74 -7.62
N ALA A 217 -6.81 5.25 -7.44
CA ALA A 217 -5.88 5.01 -8.55
C ALA A 217 -6.45 4.03 -9.60
N LEU A 218 -7.02 2.90 -9.16
CA LEU A 218 -7.62 1.90 -10.04
C LEU A 218 -8.86 2.44 -10.78
N SER A 219 -9.64 3.31 -10.13
CA SER A 219 -10.77 4.00 -10.76
C SER A 219 -10.31 4.92 -11.88
N GLN A 220 -9.24 5.70 -11.66
CA GLN A 220 -8.65 6.57 -12.69
C GLN A 220 -8.11 5.76 -13.88
N LEU A 221 -7.52 4.60 -13.62
CA LEU A 221 -7.04 3.66 -14.63
C LEU A 221 -8.17 2.93 -15.37
N ARG A 222 -9.40 2.99 -14.88
CA ARG A 222 -10.55 2.21 -15.36
C ARG A 222 -10.26 0.71 -15.42
N ASP A 223 -9.40 0.22 -14.53
CA ASP A 223 -9.01 -1.19 -14.48
C ASP A 223 -9.95 -1.97 -13.57
N ASN A 224 -11.11 -2.29 -14.12
CA ASN A 224 -12.14 -3.04 -13.39
C ASN A 224 -11.65 -4.42 -12.93
N ALA A 225 -10.73 -5.05 -13.65
CA ALA A 225 -10.21 -6.38 -13.28
C ALA A 225 -9.36 -6.29 -12.01
N ARG A 226 -8.42 -5.34 -11.96
CA ARG A 226 -7.61 -5.10 -10.74
C ARG A 226 -8.46 -4.57 -9.59
N MET A 227 -9.45 -3.70 -9.86
CA MET A 227 -10.38 -3.22 -8.83
C MET A 227 -11.12 -4.38 -8.15
N VAL A 228 -11.64 -5.32 -8.92
CA VAL A 228 -12.33 -6.51 -8.36
C VAL A 228 -11.35 -7.34 -7.54
N ALA A 229 -10.18 -7.68 -8.08
CA ALA A 229 -9.17 -8.45 -7.36
C ALA A 229 -8.70 -7.76 -6.07
N TYR A 230 -8.58 -6.43 -6.09
CA TYR A 230 -8.18 -5.65 -4.92
C TYR A 230 -9.30 -5.59 -3.87
N GLY A 231 -10.55 -5.40 -4.30
CA GLY A 231 -11.72 -5.45 -3.43
C GLY A 231 -11.87 -6.80 -2.73
N GLU A 232 -11.63 -7.91 -3.44
CA GLU A 232 -11.64 -9.26 -2.85
C GLU A 232 -10.53 -9.46 -1.81
N LYS A 233 -9.32 -8.92 -2.04
CA LYS A 233 -8.24 -8.92 -1.04
C LYS A 233 -8.63 -8.15 0.23
N ILE A 234 -9.27 -6.99 0.07
CA ILE A 234 -9.78 -6.21 1.19
C ILE A 234 -10.78 -7.03 2.01
N LEU A 235 -11.75 -7.68 1.35
CA LEU A 235 -12.76 -8.48 2.04
C LEU A 235 -12.19 -9.74 2.70
N ALA A 236 -11.07 -10.26 2.23
CA ALA A 236 -10.37 -11.36 2.89
C ALA A 236 -9.82 -10.95 4.27
N VAL A 237 -9.45 -9.67 4.44
CA VAL A 237 -8.93 -9.11 5.70
C VAL A 237 -10.06 -8.51 6.54
N ASN A 238 -10.95 -7.73 5.91
CA ASN A 238 -12.12 -7.10 6.54
C ASN A 238 -13.41 -7.43 5.77
N PRO A 239 -14.10 -8.54 6.12
CA PRO A 239 -15.31 -8.98 5.42
C PRO A 239 -16.49 -7.99 5.50
N ASN A 240 -16.41 -6.99 6.37
CA ASN A 240 -17.44 -5.98 6.59
C ASN A 240 -17.05 -4.59 6.06
N SER A 241 -16.01 -4.48 5.22
CA SER A 241 -15.62 -3.22 4.60
C SER A 241 -16.71 -2.72 3.65
N LEU A 242 -17.48 -1.72 4.07
CA LEU A 242 -18.54 -1.10 3.24
C LEU A 242 -18.00 -0.56 1.90
N PRO A 243 -16.85 0.15 1.85
CA PRO A 243 -16.28 0.61 0.58
C PRO A 243 -15.96 -0.54 -0.39
N ALA A 244 -15.33 -1.62 0.10
CA ALA A 244 -14.98 -2.77 -0.73
C ALA A 244 -16.21 -3.53 -1.23
N LEU A 245 -17.20 -3.73 -0.36
CA LEU A 245 -18.47 -4.36 -0.72
C LEU A 245 -19.21 -3.56 -1.81
N LEU A 246 -19.31 -2.23 -1.67
CA LEU A 246 -19.94 -1.36 -2.67
C LEU A 246 -19.17 -1.34 -3.99
N LEU A 247 -17.83 -1.30 -3.93
CA LEU A 247 -16.99 -1.38 -5.11
C LEU A 247 -17.28 -2.65 -5.92
N LEU A 248 -17.24 -3.81 -5.25
CA LEU A 248 -17.49 -5.09 -5.90
C LEU A 248 -18.93 -5.18 -6.42
N ALA A 249 -19.91 -4.69 -5.65
CA ALA A 249 -21.29 -4.62 -6.08
C ALA A 249 -21.44 -3.83 -7.38
N ASN A 250 -20.85 -2.63 -7.46
CA ASN A 250 -20.89 -1.77 -8.64
C ASN A 250 -20.15 -2.42 -9.82
N SER A 251 -18.94 -2.92 -9.61
CA SER A 251 -18.14 -3.56 -10.65
C SER A 251 -18.88 -4.75 -11.27
N TYR A 252 -19.46 -5.61 -10.45
CA TYR A 252 -20.26 -6.74 -10.94
C TYR A 252 -21.63 -6.32 -11.55
N SER A 253 -22.21 -5.20 -11.14
CA SER A 253 -23.46 -4.70 -11.74
C SER A 253 -23.26 -4.17 -13.17
N GLU A 254 -22.05 -3.73 -13.51
CA GLU A 254 -21.67 -3.25 -14.83
C GLU A 254 -21.12 -4.37 -15.73
N ASP A 255 -20.63 -5.46 -15.16
CA ASP A 255 -20.12 -6.61 -15.90
C ASP A 255 -21.28 -7.41 -16.54
N THR A 256 -21.13 -7.71 -17.83
CA THR A 256 -22.15 -8.42 -18.65
C THR A 256 -21.96 -9.94 -18.61
N LYS A 257 -20.96 -10.46 -17.92
CA LYS A 257 -20.71 -11.91 -17.85
C LYS A 257 -21.81 -12.65 -17.11
N PRO A 258 -22.11 -13.90 -17.49
CA PRO A 258 -23.07 -14.71 -16.78
C PRO A 258 -22.75 -14.82 -15.28
N GLY A 259 -23.74 -14.57 -14.44
CA GLY A 259 -23.59 -14.62 -12.97
C GLY A 259 -23.14 -13.32 -12.31
N SER A 260 -22.60 -12.33 -13.05
CA SER A 260 -22.15 -11.06 -12.47
C SER A 260 -23.28 -10.30 -11.76
N ALA A 261 -24.45 -10.23 -12.37
CA ALA A 261 -25.62 -9.59 -11.75
C ALA A 261 -26.03 -10.24 -10.42
N ALA A 262 -25.91 -11.56 -10.30
CA ALA A 262 -26.19 -12.26 -9.05
C ALA A 262 -25.15 -11.93 -7.98
N LYS A 263 -23.87 -11.87 -8.33
CA LYS A 263 -22.79 -11.44 -7.42
C LYS A 263 -22.99 -10.00 -6.95
N ALA A 264 -23.35 -9.08 -7.87
CA ALA A 264 -23.65 -7.70 -7.51
C ALA A 264 -24.72 -7.61 -6.42
N ILE A 265 -25.83 -8.37 -6.57
CA ILE A 265 -26.92 -8.42 -5.60
C ILE A 265 -26.43 -8.97 -4.26
N VAL A 266 -25.62 -10.04 -4.24
CA VAL A 266 -25.07 -10.63 -3.01
C VAL A 266 -24.21 -9.62 -2.25
N TYR A 267 -23.31 -8.90 -2.94
CA TYR A 267 -22.49 -7.85 -2.30
C TYR A 267 -23.35 -6.70 -1.77
N CYS A 268 -24.35 -6.24 -2.54
CA CYS A 268 -25.29 -5.22 -2.07
C CYS A 268 -26.08 -5.68 -0.82
N GLN A 269 -26.55 -6.91 -0.78
CA GLN A 269 -27.23 -7.47 0.40
C GLN A 269 -26.31 -7.46 1.62
N LYS A 270 -25.03 -7.79 1.43
CA LYS A 270 -24.04 -7.71 2.51
C LYS A 270 -23.80 -6.27 2.97
N VAL A 271 -23.79 -5.29 2.04
CA VAL A 271 -23.74 -3.85 2.42
C VAL A 271 -24.93 -3.49 3.31
N ILE A 272 -26.14 -3.87 2.95
CA ILE A 272 -27.37 -3.56 3.69
C ILE A 272 -27.29 -4.18 5.11
N GLU A 273 -26.87 -5.45 5.20
CA GLU A 273 -26.68 -6.16 6.48
C GLU A 273 -25.69 -5.45 7.40
N VAL A 274 -24.54 -5.04 6.85
CA VAL A 274 -23.45 -4.38 7.61
C VAL A 274 -23.82 -2.94 7.98
N ALA A 275 -24.39 -2.19 7.03
CA ALA A 275 -24.75 -0.80 7.23
C ALA A 275 -25.82 -0.60 8.30
N LYS A 276 -26.81 -1.52 8.42
CA LYS A 276 -27.92 -1.43 9.38
C LYS A 276 -28.53 -0.01 9.41
N ALA A 277 -28.89 0.50 8.22
CA ALA A 277 -29.33 1.90 8.05
C ALA A 277 -30.60 2.26 8.83
N ASP A 278 -31.40 1.25 9.21
CA ASP A 278 -32.62 1.42 10.01
C ASP A 278 -32.34 1.53 11.52
N ALA A 279 -31.10 1.31 11.97
CA ALA A 279 -30.76 1.44 13.38
C ALA A 279 -30.88 2.91 13.83
N PRO A 280 -31.34 3.18 15.08
CA PRO A 280 -31.55 4.55 15.57
C PRO A 280 -30.26 5.40 15.57
N ASP A 281 -29.11 4.74 15.68
CA ASP A 281 -27.76 5.33 15.69
C ASP A 281 -27.09 5.32 14.31
N ALA A 282 -27.82 5.00 13.24
CA ALA A 282 -27.25 4.95 11.90
C ALA A 282 -26.83 6.35 11.45
N ASP A 283 -25.51 6.50 11.23
CA ASP A 283 -24.90 7.71 10.73
C ASP A 283 -25.14 7.93 9.21
N LYS A 284 -24.67 9.07 8.72
CA LYS A 284 -24.77 9.42 7.30
C LYS A 284 -24.11 8.37 6.40
N THR A 285 -22.94 7.88 6.76
CA THR A 285 -22.16 6.90 5.96
C THR A 285 -22.93 5.61 5.81
N ARG A 286 -23.52 5.10 6.88
CA ARG A 286 -24.30 3.86 6.86
C ARG A 286 -25.55 4.01 6.00
N LYS A 287 -26.26 5.16 6.10
CA LYS A 287 -27.46 5.45 5.27
C LYS A 287 -27.10 5.59 3.79
N LEU A 288 -25.99 6.28 3.47
CA LEU A 288 -25.50 6.41 2.10
C LEU A 288 -25.12 5.06 1.51
N SER A 289 -24.39 4.23 2.26
CA SER A 289 -23.98 2.90 1.80
C SER A 289 -25.17 1.99 1.51
N ALA A 290 -26.15 1.95 2.41
CA ALA A 290 -27.37 1.17 2.18
C ALA A 290 -28.19 1.71 1.00
N GLY A 291 -28.35 3.03 0.89
CA GLY A 291 -29.04 3.68 -0.22
C GLY A 291 -28.39 3.38 -1.56
N ALA A 292 -27.05 3.44 -1.63
CA ALA A 292 -26.30 3.06 -2.83
C ALA A 292 -26.50 1.58 -3.20
N ALA A 293 -26.48 0.69 -2.21
CA ALA A 293 -26.71 -0.74 -2.42
C ALA A 293 -28.12 -1.03 -2.96
N HIS A 294 -29.16 -0.45 -2.34
CA HIS A 294 -30.53 -0.55 -2.85
C HIS A 294 -30.67 0.00 -4.27
N SER A 295 -30.03 1.15 -4.58
CA SER A 295 -30.00 1.70 -5.93
C SER A 295 -29.36 0.74 -6.92
N THR A 296 -28.22 0.13 -6.58
CA THR A 296 -27.52 -0.84 -7.45
C THR A 296 -28.34 -2.11 -7.68
N ILE A 297 -29.01 -2.65 -6.67
CA ILE A 297 -29.94 -3.78 -6.82
C ILE A 297 -31.07 -3.39 -7.76
N GLY A 298 -31.67 -2.22 -7.56
CA GLY A 298 -32.79 -1.76 -8.37
C GLY A 298 -32.43 -1.62 -9.84
N TRP A 299 -31.28 -1.02 -10.17
CA TRP A 299 -30.76 -0.92 -11.55
C TRP A 299 -30.42 -2.32 -12.12
N THR A 300 -29.88 -3.22 -11.30
CA THR A 300 -29.63 -4.61 -11.72
C THR A 300 -30.91 -5.34 -12.07
N TYR A 301 -31.97 -5.15 -11.30
CA TYR A 301 -33.28 -5.71 -11.59
C TYR A 301 -33.93 -5.10 -12.86
N LEU A 302 -33.75 -3.82 -13.13
CA LEU A 302 -34.20 -3.19 -14.36
C LEU A 302 -33.53 -3.80 -15.61
N LYS A 303 -32.23 -4.09 -15.53
CA LYS A 303 -31.48 -4.79 -16.59
C LYS A 303 -31.98 -6.23 -16.80
N GLN A 304 -32.58 -6.85 -15.77
CA GLN A 304 -33.16 -8.20 -15.80
C GLN A 304 -34.66 -8.20 -16.11
N ASP A 305 -35.28 -7.08 -16.46
CA ASP A 305 -36.70 -6.91 -16.66
C ASP A 305 -37.61 -7.23 -15.45
N LYS A 306 -37.01 -7.30 -14.25
CA LYS A 306 -37.70 -7.48 -12.97
C LYS A 306 -38.22 -6.15 -12.41
N THR A 307 -39.06 -5.47 -13.22
CA THR A 307 -39.43 -4.05 -13.01
C THR A 307 -40.13 -3.83 -11.65
N THR A 308 -41.00 -4.70 -11.19
CA THR A 308 -41.69 -4.54 -9.89
C THR A 308 -40.72 -4.62 -8.71
N ALA A 309 -39.76 -5.56 -8.74
CA ALA A 309 -38.73 -5.66 -7.73
C ALA A 309 -37.81 -4.43 -7.73
N ALA A 310 -37.46 -3.93 -8.93
CA ALA A 310 -36.66 -2.71 -9.09
C ALA A 310 -37.34 -1.49 -8.43
N ILE A 311 -38.65 -1.32 -8.58
CA ILE A 311 -39.40 -0.21 -7.95
C ILE A 311 -39.26 -0.26 -6.43
N SER A 312 -39.39 -1.46 -5.82
CA SER A 312 -39.22 -1.61 -4.36
C SER A 312 -37.85 -1.12 -3.89
N GLU A 313 -36.81 -1.63 -4.54
CA GLU A 313 -35.42 -1.28 -4.17
C GLU A 313 -35.10 0.20 -4.41
N LEU A 314 -35.47 0.76 -5.58
CA LEU A 314 -35.22 2.15 -5.89
C LEU A 314 -36.01 3.14 -5.00
N ARG A 315 -37.19 2.73 -4.53
CA ARG A 315 -37.94 3.51 -3.56
C ARG A 315 -37.22 3.56 -2.22
N THR A 316 -36.75 2.41 -1.71
CA THR A 316 -35.94 2.36 -0.49
C THR A 316 -34.67 3.21 -0.64
N ALA A 317 -33.98 3.10 -1.77
CA ALA A 317 -32.81 3.92 -2.08
C ALA A 317 -33.15 5.41 -2.01
N SER A 318 -34.25 5.84 -2.64
CA SER A 318 -34.63 7.26 -2.65
C SER A 318 -34.90 7.82 -1.24
N VAL A 319 -35.52 7.01 -0.36
CA VAL A 319 -35.75 7.40 1.03
C VAL A 319 -34.42 7.58 1.80
N LEU A 320 -33.50 6.63 1.66
CA LEU A 320 -32.22 6.67 2.38
C LEU A 320 -31.29 7.76 1.88
N LEU A 321 -31.36 8.09 0.59
CA LEU A 321 -30.45 9.07 -0.05
C LEU A 321 -30.95 10.50 0.01
N LYS A 322 -32.24 10.73 0.23
CA LYS A 322 -32.84 12.07 0.29
C LYS A 322 -32.19 12.93 1.37
N GLY A 323 -31.63 14.07 0.93
CA GLY A 323 -30.91 14.99 1.84
C GLY A 323 -29.56 14.50 2.34
N GLN A 324 -29.10 13.33 1.85
CA GLN A 324 -27.78 12.80 2.18
C GLN A 324 -26.80 12.97 1.01
N ASP A 325 -27.24 12.70 -0.22
CA ASP A 325 -26.47 12.82 -1.45
C ASP A 325 -27.42 13.10 -2.62
N ASP A 326 -27.41 14.33 -3.12
CA ASP A 326 -28.32 14.79 -4.15
C ASP A 326 -28.13 14.03 -5.49
N GLN A 327 -26.89 13.70 -5.85
CA GLN A 327 -26.61 13.00 -7.10
C GLN A 327 -27.14 11.56 -7.08
N GLN A 328 -26.86 10.81 -6.01
CA GLN A 328 -27.37 9.46 -5.88
C GLN A 328 -28.87 9.43 -5.69
N TYR A 329 -29.43 10.41 -5.00
CA TYR A 329 -30.89 10.59 -4.87
C TYR A 329 -31.55 10.79 -6.24
N ALA A 330 -31.04 11.73 -7.04
CA ALA A 330 -31.55 11.97 -8.42
C ALA A 330 -31.45 10.69 -9.27
N ARG A 331 -30.35 9.95 -9.17
CA ARG A 331 -30.19 8.65 -9.88
C ARG A 331 -31.22 7.61 -9.46
N ALA A 332 -31.56 7.51 -8.18
CA ALA A 332 -32.62 6.63 -7.69
C ALA A 332 -34.00 7.03 -8.21
N LEU A 333 -34.32 8.33 -8.19
CA LEU A 333 -35.58 8.86 -8.74
C LEU A 333 -35.69 8.64 -10.25
N TYR A 334 -34.60 8.82 -11.00
CA TYR A 334 -34.57 8.54 -12.44
C TYR A 334 -34.84 7.05 -12.71
N GLY A 335 -34.23 6.14 -11.95
CA GLY A 335 -34.51 4.71 -12.04
C GLY A 335 -35.97 4.38 -11.75
N LEU A 336 -36.58 5.01 -10.73
CA LEU A 336 -38.02 4.87 -10.42
C LEU A 336 -38.88 5.34 -11.58
N GLY A 337 -38.61 6.52 -12.14
CA GLY A 337 -39.33 7.06 -13.27
C GLY A 337 -39.28 6.12 -14.49
N PHE A 338 -38.08 5.58 -14.78
CA PHE A 338 -37.92 4.58 -15.84
C PHE A 338 -38.73 3.30 -15.58
N ALA A 339 -38.67 2.78 -14.34
CA ALA A 339 -39.42 1.59 -13.93
C ALA A 339 -40.94 1.78 -14.02
N TYR A 340 -41.45 2.94 -13.58
CA TYR A 340 -42.87 3.27 -13.69
C TYR A 340 -43.29 3.42 -15.15
N GLY A 341 -42.47 4.03 -16.00
CA GLY A 341 -42.70 4.13 -17.44
C GLY A 341 -42.86 2.75 -18.11
N LYS A 342 -41.95 1.80 -17.76
CA LYS A 342 -42.05 0.39 -18.24
C LYS A 342 -43.37 -0.29 -17.84
N LEU A 343 -43.98 0.06 -16.72
CA LEU A 343 -45.26 -0.44 -16.29
C LEU A 343 -46.46 0.42 -16.73
N ASN A 344 -46.25 1.38 -17.60
CA ASN A 344 -47.25 2.34 -18.06
C ASN A 344 -47.93 3.16 -16.91
N LYS A 345 -47.25 3.31 -15.80
CA LYS A 345 -47.63 4.15 -14.65
C LYS A 345 -47.14 5.58 -14.83
N LEU A 346 -47.77 6.28 -15.80
CA LEU A 346 -47.24 7.58 -16.29
C LEU A 346 -47.34 8.70 -15.27
N THR A 347 -48.35 8.67 -14.37
CA THR A 347 -48.52 9.66 -13.32
C THR A 347 -47.35 9.58 -12.32
N GLU A 348 -47.11 8.39 -11.78
CA GLU A 348 -46.01 8.13 -10.83
C GLU A 348 -44.65 8.40 -11.46
N ALA A 349 -44.46 8.02 -12.73
CA ALA A 349 -43.23 8.33 -13.47
C ALA A 349 -42.99 9.84 -13.56
N ARG A 350 -44.05 10.62 -13.90
CA ARG A 350 -43.96 12.08 -14.00
C ARG A 350 -43.61 12.73 -12.67
N GLU A 351 -44.23 12.27 -11.58
CA GLU A 351 -44.00 12.84 -10.24
C GLU A 351 -42.51 12.69 -9.85
N VAL A 352 -41.95 11.46 -9.87
CA VAL A 352 -40.57 11.21 -9.46
C VAL A 352 -39.55 11.87 -10.39
N LEU A 353 -39.80 11.93 -11.71
CA LEU A 353 -38.91 12.60 -12.65
C LEU A 353 -38.97 14.14 -12.48
N THR A 354 -40.13 14.70 -12.14
CA THR A 354 -40.25 16.13 -11.85
C THR A 354 -39.46 16.49 -10.58
N GLU A 355 -39.40 15.60 -9.58
CA GLU A 355 -38.56 15.79 -8.40
C GLU A 355 -37.07 15.67 -8.76
N ALA A 356 -36.69 14.68 -9.56
CA ALA A 356 -35.30 14.48 -9.96
C ALA A 356 -34.69 15.71 -10.70
N VAL A 357 -35.48 16.33 -11.60
CA VAL A 357 -35.01 17.51 -12.38
C VAL A 357 -34.80 18.76 -11.51
N LYS A 358 -35.47 18.85 -10.36
CA LYS A 358 -35.30 19.99 -9.44
C LYS A 358 -34.01 19.92 -8.61
N ILE A 359 -33.35 18.76 -8.58
CA ILE A 359 -32.13 18.57 -7.81
C ILE A 359 -30.98 19.23 -8.56
N PRO A 360 -30.23 20.17 -7.92
CA PRO A 360 -29.08 20.84 -8.56
C PRO A 360 -27.97 19.82 -8.82
N GLY A 361 -27.59 19.67 -10.09
CA GLY A 361 -26.50 18.81 -10.49
C GLY A 361 -26.45 18.68 -12.01
N LYS A 362 -25.25 18.65 -12.58
CA LYS A 362 -25.10 18.32 -14.02
C LYS A 362 -25.46 16.86 -14.21
N CYS A 363 -26.58 16.62 -14.86
CA CYS A 363 -26.86 15.31 -15.48
C CYS A 363 -25.90 15.05 -16.63
#